data_6cb3d68f1cd56e27006cc747b46e7f7d
#
_entry.id   6cb3d68f1cd56e27006cc747b46e7f7d
#
_cell.length_a   1.000
_cell.length_b   1.000
_cell.length_c   1.000
_cell.angle_alpha   90.00
_cell.angle_beta   90.00
_cell.angle_gamma   90.00
#
_symmetry.space_group_name_H-M   'P 1'
#
loop_
_entity.id
_entity.type
_entity.pdbx_description
1 polymer ?
#
loop_
_entity_poly.entity_id
_entity_poly.type
_entity_poly.pdbx_seq_one_letter_code
_entity_poly.pdbx_strand_id
1 'polypeptide(L)'
;MKVFTVQEANALLPDVRKIVGKIQRAHRKLSHYRGDAKKASEAAELGGGGFANGVAYASDLLALTAQLSDLEDLGVQLKDFERGLVDFPSLRDGRVVLLCWQLGEGDELEWWHDVDAGFAGRTPL
;
A
#
# COMPACT_ATOMS: atom_id res chain seq x y z
N MET A 1 7.73 -9.95 -14.73
CA MET A 1 6.69 -9.92 -13.70
C MET A 1 6.67 -11.24 -12.95
N LYS A 2 6.71 -11.21 -11.64
CA LYS A 2 6.59 -12.41 -10.82
C LYS A 2 5.12 -12.84 -10.75
N VAL A 3 4.86 -14.12 -10.93
CA VAL A 3 3.53 -14.70 -10.77
C VAL A 3 3.52 -15.67 -9.60
N PHE A 4 2.38 -15.76 -8.92
CA PHE A 4 2.20 -16.57 -7.72
C PHE A 4 1.11 -17.61 -7.95
N THR A 5 1.30 -18.80 -7.39
CA THR A 5 0.17 -19.68 -7.13
C THR A 5 -0.61 -19.13 -5.92
N VAL A 6 -1.83 -19.58 -5.74
CA VAL A 6 -2.62 -19.22 -4.54
C VAL A 6 -1.87 -19.63 -3.26
N GLN A 7 -1.24 -20.80 -3.28
CA GLN A 7 -0.47 -21.29 -2.12
C GLN A 7 0.74 -20.40 -1.82
N GLU A 8 1.48 -20.00 -2.85
CA GLU A 8 2.63 -19.12 -2.70
C GLU A 8 2.21 -17.75 -2.16
N ALA A 9 1.13 -17.18 -2.68
CA ALA A 9 0.61 -15.91 -2.23
C ALA A 9 0.13 -15.99 -0.77
N ASN A 10 -0.58 -17.05 -0.40
CA ASN A 10 -1.01 -17.28 0.99
C ASN A 10 0.19 -17.39 1.94
N ALA A 11 1.28 -18.02 1.49
CA ALA A 11 2.49 -18.14 2.30
C ALA A 11 3.15 -16.78 2.58
N LEU A 12 3.04 -15.84 1.66
CA LEU A 12 3.57 -14.48 1.81
C LEU A 12 2.64 -13.55 2.61
N LEU A 13 1.39 -13.91 2.74
CA LEU A 13 0.37 -13.02 3.29
C LEU A 13 0.69 -12.48 4.69
N PRO A 14 1.28 -13.25 5.64
CA PRO A 14 1.68 -12.70 6.92
C PRO A 14 2.69 -11.54 6.80
N ASP A 15 3.68 -11.68 5.93
CA ASP A 15 4.69 -10.63 5.71
C ASP A 15 4.08 -9.44 4.98
N VAL A 16 3.26 -9.68 3.97
CA VAL A 16 2.55 -8.65 3.22
C VAL A 16 1.63 -7.85 4.15
N ARG A 17 0.91 -8.53 5.04
CA ARG A 17 0.05 -7.88 6.03
C ARG A 17 0.84 -6.88 6.90
N LYS A 18 2.01 -7.28 7.37
CA LYS A 18 2.87 -6.40 8.18
C LYS A 18 3.34 -5.19 7.41
N ILE A 19 3.83 -5.41 6.19
CA ILE A 19 4.32 -4.32 5.31
C ILE A 19 3.19 -3.36 4.97
N VAL A 20 2.05 -3.88 4.54
CA VAL A 20 0.88 -3.06 4.15
C VAL A 20 0.34 -2.28 5.34
N GLY A 21 0.32 -2.87 6.53
CA GLY A 21 -0.06 -2.18 7.75
C GLY A 21 0.85 -0.99 8.06
N LYS A 22 2.16 -1.16 7.89
CA LYS A 22 3.15 -0.08 8.06
C LYS A 22 2.96 1.01 7.02
N ILE A 23 2.72 0.63 5.77
CA ILE A 23 2.45 1.56 4.67
C ILE A 23 1.21 2.40 4.97
N GLN A 24 0.13 1.76 5.39
CA GLN A 24 -1.12 2.45 5.73
C GLN A 24 -0.91 3.50 6.84
N ARG A 25 -0.22 3.12 7.90
CA ARG A 25 0.06 4.02 9.02
C ARG A 25 0.98 5.16 8.61
N ALA A 26 2.02 4.88 7.83
CA ALA A 26 2.94 5.89 7.32
C ALA A 26 2.22 6.87 6.38
N HIS A 27 1.35 6.38 5.52
CA HIS A 27 0.56 7.20 4.61
C HIS A 27 -0.37 8.15 5.37
N ARG A 28 -1.05 7.65 6.40
CA ARG A 28 -1.90 8.48 7.28
C ARG A 28 -1.11 9.57 7.98
N LYS A 29 0.07 9.21 8.49
CA LYS A 29 0.97 10.14 9.16
C LYS A 29 1.47 11.24 8.22
N LEU A 30 1.85 10.87 6.99
CA LEU A 30 2.28 11.84 5.98
C LEU A 30 1.15 12.77 5.58
N SER A 31 -0.07 12.27 5.47
CA SER A 31 -1.25 13.09 5.20
C SER A 31 -1.50 14.12 6.31
N HIS A 32 -1.21 13.76 7.55
CA HIS A 32 -1.27 14.67 8.68
C HIS A 32 -0.21 15.77 8.57
N TYR A 33 1.03 15.43 8.19
CA TYR A 33 2.10 16.41 7.97
C TYR A 33 1.79 17.39 6.85
N ARG A 34 1.05 16.99 5.81
CA ARG A 34 0.59 17.91 4.76
C ARG A 34 -0.28 19.02 5.33
N GLY A 35 -1.17 18.69 6.26
CA GLY A 35 -1.97 19.66 6.97
C GLY A 35 -1.12 20.65 7.76
N ASP A 36 -0.12 20.15 8.48
CA ASP A 36 0.81 20.96 9.24
C ASP A 36 1.66 21.87 8.34
N ALA A 37 2.14 21.34 7.21
CA ALA A 37 2.91 22.11 6.24
C ALA A 37 2.08 23.25 5.63
N LYS A 38 0.81 22.99 5.34
CA LYS A 38 -0.12 24.01 4.85
C LYS A 38 -0.32 25.13 5.88
N LYS A 39 -0.54 24.76 7.13
CA LYS A 39 -0.68 25.74 8.23
C LYS A 39 0.59 26.57 8.42
N ALA A 40 1.75 25.94 8.35
CA ALA A 40 3.04 26.61 8.46
C ALA A 40 3.25 27.61 7.32
N SER A 41 2.87 27.25 6.09
CA SER A 41 2.93 28.13 4.93
C SER A 41 2.03 29.37 5.12
N GLU A 42 0.80 29.16 5.57
CA GLU A 42 -0.12 30.26 5.88
C GLU A 42 0.43 31.18 6.97
N ALA A 43 1.01 30.61 8.02
CA ALA A 43 1.64 31.37 9.10
C ALA A 43 2.84 32.19 8.61
N ALA A 44 3.64 31.64 7.70
CA ALA A 44 4.78 32.34 7.10
C ALA A 44 4.33 33.56 6.28
N GLU A 45 3.22 33.46 5.55
CA GLU A 45 2.62 34.57 4.82
C GLU A 45 2.18 35.70 5.75
N LEU A 46 1.82 35.36 6.98
CA LEU A 46 1.42 36.30 8.03
C LEU A 46 2.59 36.74 8.91
N GLY A 47 3.83 36.37 8.55
CA GLY A 47 5.01 36.70 9.34
C GLY A 47 5.36 35.68 10.43
N GLY A 48 4.78 34.48 10.37
CA GLY A 48 5.08 33.38 11.29
C GLY A 48 6.30 32.55 10.90
N GLY A 49 6.57 31.49 11.68
CA GLY A 49 7.69 30.57 11.42
C GLY A 49 7.42 29.54 10.34
N GLY A 50 8.43 28.74 9.98
CA GLY A 50 8.33 27.67 8.99
C GLY A 50 7.80 26.36 9.54
N PHE A 51 7.93 25.29 8.72
CA PHE A 51 7.46 23.94 9.05
C PHE A 51 8.36 23.29 10.11
N ALA A 52 7.84 23.16 11.32
CA ALA A 52 8.62 22.68 12.48
C ALA A 52 8.99 21.18 12.42
N ASN A 53 8.21 20.37 11.69
CA ASN A 53 8.38 18.92 11.62
C ASN A 53 9.06 18.43 10.32
N GLY A 54 9.79 19.31 9.63
CA GLY A 54 10.39 18.99 8.33
C GLY A 54 11.33 17.77 8.37
N VAL A 55 12.14 17.63 9.41
CA VAL A 55 13.05 16.49 9.57
C VAL A 55 12.26 15.20 9.79
N ALA A 56 11.26 15.24 10.65
CA ALA A 56 10.38 14.10 10.92
C ALA A 56 9.61 13.68 9.67
N TYR A 57 9.10 14.64 8.91
CA TYR A 57 8.44 14.40 7.63
C TYR A 57 9.36 13.67 6.66
N ALA A 58 10.58 14.15 6.47
CA ALA A 58 11.56 13.54 5.57
C ALA A 58 11.92 12.12 6.00
N SER A 59 12.10 11.90 7.30
CA SER A 59 12.39 10.58 7.86
C SER A 59 11.24 9.59 7.62
N ASP A 60 10.00 10.02 7.84
CA ASP A 60 8.82 9.19 7.62
C ASP A 60 8.59 8.89 6.14
N LEU A 61 8.90 9.85 5.27
CA LEU A 61 8.83 9.65 3.83
C LEU A 61 9.85 8.60 3.36
N LEU A 62 11.07 8.65 3.88
CA LEU A 62 12.09 7.64 3.59
C LEU A 62 11.67 6.26 4.08
N ALA A 63 11.08 6.17 5.27
CA ALA A 63 10.58 4.92 5.81
C ALA A 63 9.46 4.33 4.95
N LEU A 64 8.53 5.18 4.49
CA LEU A 64 7.47 4.74 3.57
C LEU A 64 8.04 4.22 2.26
N THR A 65 9.01 4.93 1.69
CA THR A 65 9.68 4.53 0.45
C THR A 65 10.32 3.15 0.60
N ALA A 66 10.98 2.89 1.74
CA ALA A 66 11.58 1.59 2.03
C ALA A 66 10.52 0.48 2.11
N GLN A 67 9.37 0.73 2.73
CA GLN A 67 8.28 -0.25 2.82
C GLN A 67 7.68 -0.55 1.44
N LEU A 68 7.51 0.47 0.62
CA LEU A 68 7.02 0.30 -0.76
C LEU A 68 8.00 -0.53 -1.59
N SER A 69 9.29 -0.29 -1.43
CA SER A 69 10.34 -1.06 -2.09
C SER A 69 10.32 -2.52 -1.66
N ASP A 70 10.16 -2.79 -0.36
CA ASP A 70 10.06 -4.15 0.17
C ASP A 70 8.88 -4.91 -0.45
N LEU A 71 7.73 -4.25 -0.58
CA LEU A 71 6.54 -4.86 -1.19
C LEU A 71 6.77 -5.14 -2.67
N GLU A 72 7.35 -4.20 -3.39
CA GLU A 72 7.69 -4.34 -4.80
C GLU A 72 8.67 -5.49 -5.02
N ASP A 73 9.68 -5.62 -4.16
CA ASP A 73 10.67 -6.70 -4.22
C ASP A 73 10.04 -8.08 -4.06
N LEU A 74 8.95 -8.18 -3.30
CA LEU A 74 8.17 -9.42 -3.18
C LEU A 74 7.37 -9.73 -4.45
N GLY A 75 7.20 -8.76 -5.34
CA GLY A 75 6.38 -8.90 -6.54
C GLY A 75 4.90 -8.59 -6.33
N VAL A 76 4.55 -8.00 -5.21
CA VAL A 76 3.16 -7.65 -4.83
C VAL A 76 2.88 -6.20 -5.22
N GLN A 77 1.70 -5.94 -5.78
CA GLN A 77 1.29 -4.63 -6.25
C GLN A 77 0.37 -3.95 -5.24
N LEU A 78 0.74 -2.75 -4.81
CA LEU A 78 -0.12 -1.94 -3.96
C LEU A 78 -1.09 -1.14 -4.84
N LYS A 79 -2.38 -1.24 -4.56
CA LYS A 79 -3.45 -0.57 -5.34
C LYS A 79 -4.11 0.58 -4.60
N ASP A 80 -4.17 0.52 -3.28
CA ASP A 80 -4.81 1.57 -2.47
C ASP A 80 -4.12 1.66 -1.10
N PHE A 81 -3.56 2.83 -0.80
CA PHE A 81 -2.83 3.08 0.45
C PHE A 81 -3.73 3.04 1.68
N GLU A 82 -4.90 3.63 1.60
CA GLU A 82 -5.79 3.75 2.76
C GLU A 82 -6.47 2.45 3.10
N ARG A 83 -6.89 1.71 2.06
CA ARG A 83 -7.55 0.42 2.24
C ARG A 83 -6.57 -0.72 2.49
N GLY A 84 -5.28 -0.50 2.20
CA GLY A 84 -4.30 -1.57 2.23
C GLY A 84 -4.62 -2.66 1.22
N LEU A 85 -4.99 -2.26 0.01
CA LEU A 85 -5.42 -3.16 -1.07
C LEU A 85 -4.22 -3.55 -1.90
N VAL A 86 -4.00 -4.85 -2.05
CA VAL A 86 -2.88 -5.40 -2.82
C VAL A 86 -3.35 -6.47 -3.80
N ASP A 87 -2.58 -6.62 -4.87
CA ASP A 87 -2.78 -7.65 -5.87
C ASP A 87 -1.52 -8.49 -6.07
N PHE A 88 -1.71 -9.80 -6.17
CA PHE A 88 -0.66 -10.76 -6.47
C PHE A 88 -0.89 -11.28 -7.88
N PRO A 89 0.01 -11.00 -8.84
CA PRO A 89 -0.13 -11.58 -10.18
C PRO A 89 -0.12 -13.11 -10.13
N SER A 90 -1.01 -13.73 -10.86
CA SER A 90 -1.16 -15.18 -10.90
C SER A 90 -1.55 -15.63 -12.30
N LEU A 91 -1.39 -16.92 -12.58
CA LEU A 91 -1.86 -17.51 -13.84
C LEU A 91 -3.14 -18.28 -13.58
N ARG A 92 -4.14 -18.05 -14.42
CA ARG A 92 -5.39 -18.77 -14.40
C ARG A 92 -5.83 -19.03 -15.83
N ASP A 93 -5.96 -20.29 -16.19
CA ASP A 93 -6.34 -20.72 -17.56
C ASP A 93 -5.45 -20.08 -18.63
N GLY A 94 -4.14 -20.04 -18.38
CA GLY A 94 -3.15 -19.54 -19.33
C GLY A 94 -3.04 -18.04 -19.45
N ARG A 95 -3.75 -17.27 -18.62
CA ARG A 95 -3.67 -15.80 -18.62
C ARG A 95 -3.32 -15.25 -17.23
N VAL A 96 -2.77 -14.04 -17.20
CA VAL A 96 -2.46 -13.36 -15.95
C VAL A 96 -3.74 -12.77 -15.37
N VAL A 97 -3.98 -13.08 -14.10
CA VAL A 97 -5.03 -12.48 -13.28
C VAL A 97 -4.39 -11.92 -12.02
N LEU A 98 -5.17 -11.26 -11.17
CA LEU A 98 -4.69 -10.68 -9.94
C LEU A 98 -5.45 -11.30 -8.76
N LEU A 99 -4.70 -11.92 -7.85
CA LEU A 99 -5.25 -12.38 -6.56
C LEU A 99 -5.32 -11.17 -5.65
N CYS A 100 -6.50 -10.87 -5.15
CA CYS A 100 -6.78 -9.61 -4.47
C CYS A 100 -6.97 -9.82 -2.97
N TRP A 101 -6.30 -8.99 -2.17
CA TRP A 101 -6.44 -8.99 -0.73
C TRP A 101 -6.42 -7.56 -0.19
N GLN A 102 -7.21 -7.33 0.83
CA GLN A 102 -7.32 -6.05 1.49
C GLN A 102 -7.06 -6.21 2.98
N LEU A 103 -6.37 -5.26 3.59
CA LEU A 103 -6.10 -5.24 5.03
C LEU A 103 -7.43 -5.32 5.79
N GLY A 104 -7.52 -6.26 6.74
CA GLY A 104 -8.76 -6.56 7.46
C GLY A 104 -9.50 -7.78 6.95
N GLU A 105 -9.18 -8.29 5.78
CA GLU A 105 -9.68 -9.58 5.28
C GLU A 105 -8.96 -10.74 5.97
N GLY A 106 -9.39 -11.98 5.71
CA GLY A 106 -8.90 -13.16 6.39
C GLY A 106 -7.43 -13.50 6.16
N ASP A 107 -7.01 -14.63 6.71
CA ASP A 107 -5.62 -15.08 6.66
C ASP A 107 -5.24 -15.75 5.34
N GLU A 108 -6.22 -15.98 4.48
CA GLU A 108 -6.04 -16.57 3.15
C GLU A 108 -6.66 -15.68 2.09
N LEU A 109 -6.12 -15.75 0.88
CA LEU A 109 -6.70 -15.10 -0.29
C LEU A 109 -8.01 -15.75 -0.66
N GLU A 110 -9.04 -14.94 -0.88
CA GLU A 110 -10.40 -15.40 -1.19
C GLU A 110 -10.90 -14.91 -2.54
N TRP A 111 -10.18 -13.97 -3.19
CA TRP A 111 -10.68 -13.24 -4.34
C TRP A 111 -9.64 -13.12 -5.45
N TRP A 112 -10.11 -13.08 -6.68
CA TRP A 112 -9.31 -12.73 -7.82
C TRP A 112 -10.10 -11.81 -8.75
N HIS A 113 -9.41 -11.10 -9.62
CA HIS A 113 -10.05 -10.31 -10.69
C HIS A 113 -9.14 -10.28 -11.91
N ASP A 114 -9.74 -10.00 -13.07
CA ASP A 114 -8.98 -9.75 -14.28
C ASP A 114 -8.18 -8.45 -14.14
N VAL A 115 -7.12 -8.33 -14.91
CA VAL A 115 -6.21 -7.18 -14.86
C VAL A 115 -6.97 -5.85 -15.02
N ASP A 116 -8.00 -5.83 -15.86
CA ASP A 116 -8.78 -4.63 -16.14
C ASP A 116 -10.00 -4.42 -15.24
N ALA A 117 -10.33 -5.38 -14.40
CA ALA A 117 -11.57 -5.34 -13.63
C ALA A 117 -11.47 -4.57 -12.30
N GLY A 118 -10.33 -4.62 -11.65
CA GLY A 118 -10.12 -3.99 -10.35
C GLY A 118 -10.95 -4.61 -9.22
N PHE A 119 -10.97 -3.92 -8.06
CA PHE A 119 -11.64 -4.39 -6.85
C PHE A 119 -13.13 -4.70 -7.05
N ALA A 120 -13.83 -3.84 -7.78
CA ALA A 120 -15.27 -4.01 -8.03
C ALA A 120 -15.61 -5.27 -8.83
N GLY A 121 -14.65 -5.80 -9.59
CA GLY A 121 -14.83 -7.00 -10.40
C GLY A 121 -14.33 -8.28 -9.73
N ARG A 122 -14.16 -8.30 -8.42
CA ARG A 122 -13.64 -9.46 -7.67
C ARG A 122 -14.58 -10.65 -7.81
N THR A 123 -13.97 -11.80 -8.02
CA THR A 123 -14.65 -13.10 -8.12
C THR A 123 -14.08 -14.03 -7.05
N PRO A 124 -14.90 -14.84 -6.37
CA PRO A 124 -14.38 -15.80 -5.39
C PRO A 124 -13.42 -16.81 -6.03
N LEU A 125 -12.37 -17.13 -5.29
CA LEU A 125 -11.41 -18.16 -5.67
C LEU A 125 -12.00 -19.57 -5.64
#